data_2a9d1842ab662a6807485e41e6b4af31
#
_entry.id   2a9d1842ab662a6807485e41e6b4af31
#
_cell.length_a   1.000
_cell.length_b   1.000
_cell.length_c   1.000
_cell.angle_alpha   90.00
_cell.angle_beta   90.00
_cell.angle_gamma   90.00
#
_symmetry.space_group_name_H-M   'P 1'
#
loop_
_entity.id
_entity.type
_entity.pdbx_description
1 polymer ?
#
loop_
_entity_poly.entity_id
_entity_poly.type
_entity_poly.pdbx_seq_one_letter_code
_entity_poly.pdbx_strand_id
1 'polypeptide(L)'
;KYGYGVVRELVGHGLGRKLHEEPQVPNYGRRGSGIKMKEGLILAIEPMINLGKRDIYTEDDGWTVRTVDHSVSVHFEHDVCIQKNRADILSDYSPIEAAERNNPALFTTL
;
A
#
# COMPACT_ATOMS: atom_id res chain seq x y z
N LYS A 1 9.97 13.46 5.08
CA LYS A 1 10.09 13.99 6.44
C LYS A 1 10.92 13.06 7.32
N TYR A 2 10.78 11.74 7.14
CA TYR A 2 11.44 10.72 7.96
C TYR A 2 12.60 10.01 7.25
N GLY A 3 12.89 10.35 6.00
CA GLY A 3 14.00 9.79 5.23
C GLY A 3 13.75 8.43 4.58
N TYR A 4 12.56 7.90 4.68
CA TYR A 4 12.20 6.63 4.05
C TYR A 4 12.03 6.75 2.53
N GLY A 5 12.38 5.68 1.81
CA GLY A 5 12.11 5.55 0.39
C GLY A 5 10.64 5.18 0.13
N VAL A 6 9.96 5.89 -0.76
CA VAL A 6 8.61 5.54 -1.22
C VAL A 6 8.71 4.95 -2.61
N VAL A 7 8.30 3.70 -2.79
CA VAL A 7 8.30 3.01 -4.09
C VAL A 7 7.33 3.74 -5.04
N ARG A 8 7.77 3.91 -6.29
CA ARG A 8 7.01 4.67 -7.31
C ARG A 8 6.58 3.84 -8.51
N GLU A 9 7.26 2.75 -8.75
CA GLU A 9 7.06 1.85 -9.88
C GLU A 9 5.83 0.96 -9.71
N LEU A 10 5.47 0.69 -8.46
CA LEU A 10 4.29 -0.05 -8.05
C LEU A 10 3.32 0.90 -7.36
N VAL A 11 2.06 0.82 -7.73
CA VAL A 11 1.03 1.76 -7.30
C VAL A 11 -0.27 1.02 -6.97
N GLY A 12 -1.09 1.61 -6.14
CA GLY A 12 -2.46 1.17 -5.95
C GLY A 12 -3.31 1.39 -7.19
N HIS A 13 -4.53 0.93 -7.17
CA HIS A 13 -5.38 0.90 -8.35
C HIS A 13 -6.88 0.99 -8.00
N GLY A 14 -7.70 1.24 -9.01
CA GLY A 14 -9.13 1.05 -8.92
C GLY A 14 -9.51 -0.42 -8.78
N LEU A 15 -10.62 -0.66 -8.13
CA LEU A 15 -11.25 -1.97 -7.96
C LEU A 15 -12.66 -1.94 -8.52
N GLY A 16 -13.05 -3.00 -9.23
CA GLY A 16 -14.38 -3.11 -9.79
C GLY A 16 -14.69 -4.53 -10.26
N ARG A 17 -15.02 -4.70 -11.54
CA ARG A 17 -15.22 -6.04 -12.12
C ARG A 17 -13.94 -6.82 -12.29
N LYS A 18 -12.82 -6.12 -12.40
CA LYS A 18 -11.47 -6.69 -12.46
C LYS A 18 -10.72 -6.33 -11.18
N LEU A 19 -9.72 -7.13 -10.84
CA LEU A 19 -8.85 -6.88 -9.70
C LEU A 19 -8.10 -5.56 -9.86
N HIS A 20 -7.59 -5.27 -11.06
CA HIS A 20 -6.89 -4.04 -11.36
C HIS A 20 -7.67 -3.25 -12.40
N GLU A 21 -8.13 -2.06 -12.02
CA GLU A 21 -8.82 -1.10 -12.90
C GLU A 21 -8.24 0.32 -12.71
N GLU A 22 -8.54 1.20 -13.63
CA GLU A 22 -8.29 2.63 -13.44
C GLU A 22 -9.13 3.18 -12.26
N PRO A 23 -8.63 4.18 -11.55
CA PRO A 23 -7.38 4.90 -11.78
C PRO A 23 -6.18 4.26 -11.09
N GLN A 24 -4.96 4.58 -11.56
CA GLN A 24 -3.76 4.34 -10.76
C GLN A 24 -3.76 5.22 -9.51
N VAL A 25 -3.28 4.67 -8.39
CA VAL A 25 -3.19 5.33 -7.08
C VAL A 25 -1.73 5.37 -6.63
N PRO A 26 -0.93 6.35 -7.09
CA PRO A 26 0.46 6.48 -6.69
C PRO A 26 0.61 6.69 -5.17
N ASN A 27 1.65 6.10 -4.59
CA ASN A 27 1.99 6.23 -3.17
C ASN A 27 2.66 7.58 -2.83
N TYR A 28 2.70 8.49 -3.77
CA TYR A 28 3.25 9.84 -3.65
C TYR A 28 2.38 10.84 -4.41
N GLY A 29 2.43 12.11 -4.02
CA GLY A 29 1.66 13.12 -4.70
C GLY A 29 1.60 14.43 -3.94
N ARG A 30 0.80 15.35 -4.47
CA ARG A 30 0.49 16.63 -3.85
C ARG A 30 -1.00 16.66 -3.51
N ARG A 31 -1.33 17.09 -2.29
CA ARG A 31 -2.73 17.29 -1.90
C ARG A 31 -3.46 18.19 -2.91
N GLY A 32 -4.65 17.76 -3.30
CA GLY A 32 -5.51 18.48 -4.25
C GLY A 32 -5.14 18.33 -5.72
N SER A 33 -4.18 17.45 -6.04
CA SER A 33 -3.85 17.05 -7.42
C SER A 33 -4.41 15.69 -7.77
N GLY A 34 -4.36 15.33 -9.04
CA GLY A 34 -4.81 14.02 -9.52
C GLY A 34 -6.29 13.95 -9.83
N ILE A 35 -6.81 12.74 -9.92
CA ILE A 35 -8.21 12.47 -10.27
C ILE A 35 -9.11 12.78 -9.06
N LYS A 36 -10.25 13.40 -9.34
CA LYS A 36 -11.26 13.65 -8.30
C LYS A 36 -11.85 12.32 -7.82
N MET A 37 -11.75 12.06 -6.53
CA MET A 37 -12.40 10.93 -5.89
C MET A 37 -13.91 11.13 -5.90
N LYS A 38 -14.61 10.32 -6.68
CA LYS A 38 -16.07 10.33 -6.79
C LYS A 38 -16.66 9.31 -5.83
N GLU A 39 -17.84 9.60 -5.30
CA GLU A 39 -18.61 8.65 -4.51
C GLU A 39 -18.87 7.35 -5.29
N GLY A 40 -18.71 6.21 -4.64
CA GLY A 40 -18.82 4.88 -5.21
C GLY A 40 -17.51 4.34 -5.84
N LEU A 41 -16.45 5.16 -5.92
CA LEU A 41 -15.14 4.68 -6.38
C LEU A 41 -14.52 3.78 -5.32
N ILE A 42 -14.05 2.60 -5.71
CA ILE A 42 -13.32 1.68 -4.85
C ILE A 42 -11.87 1.65 -5.28
N LEU A 43 -10.95 1.76 -4.31
CA LEU A 43 -9.52 1.88 -4.54
C LEU A 43 -8.76 0.95 -3.60
N ALA A 44 -7.74 0.26 -4.13
CA ALA A 44 -6.66 -0.31 -3.35
C ALA A 44 -5.63 0.80 -3.06
N ILE A 45 -5.36 1.04 -1.79
CA ILE A 45 -4.31 1.96 -1.32
C ILE A 45 -3.24 1.11 -0.65
N GLU A 46 -2.10 0.98 -1.32
CA GLU A 46 -1.11 -0.04 -1.01
C GLU A 46 0.34 0.51 -0.99
N PRO A 47 0.65 1.41 -0.08
CA PRO A 47 1.98 2.00 -0.02
C PRO A 47 3.06 0.96 0.30
N MET A 48 4.17 1.05 -0.44
CA MET A 48 5.40 0.32 -0.20
C MET A 48 6.47 1.29 0.26
N ILE A 49 6.99 1.08 1.46
CA ILE A 49 7.93 1.98 2.14
C ILE A 49 9.21 1.23 2.46
N ASN A 50 10.32 1.73 1.93
CA ASN A 50 11.65 1.19 2.15
C ASN A 50 12.34 1.92 3.30
N LEU A 51 13.02 1.20 4.16
CA LEU A 51 13.84 1.79 5.23
C LEU A 51 15.00 2.63 4.64
N GLY A 52 15.49 2.26 3.46
CA GLY A 52 16.54 2.94 2.71
C GLY A 52 16.02 3.74 1.51
N LYS A 53 16.65 3.52 0.36
CA LYS A 53 16.30 4.20 -0.90
C LYS A 53 15.01 3.61 -1.50
N ARG A 54 14.39 4.40 -2.38
CA ARG A 54 13.11 4.03 -3.02
C ARG A 54 13.25 3.00 -4.15
N ASP A 55 14.46 2.84 -4.68
CA ASP A 55 14.70 2.07 -5.90
C ASP A 55 14.52 0.57 -5.66
N ILE A 56 13.81 -0.06 -6.58
CA ILE A 56 13.48 -1.50 -6.54
C ILE A 56 13.89 -2.16 -7.86
N TYR A 57 13.98 -3.48 -7.85
CA TYR A 57 14.13 -4.30 -9.05
C TYR A 57 13.29 -5.57 -8.93
N THR A 58 12.92 -6.13 -10.08
CA THR A 58 12.24 -7.43 -10.15
C THR A 58 13.28 -8.50 -10.43
N GLU A 59 13.24 -9.62 -9.72
CA GLU A 59 14.11 -10.77 -9.94
C GLU A 59 13.78 -11.48 -11.26
N ASP A 60 14.64 -12.43 -11.66
CA ASP A 60 14.53 -13.19 -12.92
C ASP A 60 13.25 -14.05 -12.98
N ASP A 61 12.62 -14.32 -11.84
CA ASP A 61 11.34 -15.02 -11.76
C ASP A 61 10.15 -14.17 -12.29
N GLY A 62 10.40 -12.87 -12.55
CA GLY A 62 9.39 -11.94 -13.05
C GLY A 62 8.32 -11.55 -12.03
N TRP A 63 8.46 -11.95 -10.78
CA TRP A 63 7.48 -11.74 -9.71
C TRP A 63 8.07 -11.12 -8.45
N THR A 64 9.18 -11.66 -7.94
CA THR A 64 9.80 -11.18 -6.71
C THR A 64 10.39 -9.79 -6.89
N VAL A 65 9.99 -8.86 -6.06
CA VAL A 65 10.49 -7.48 -6.05
C VAL A 65 11.35 -7.26 -4.81
N ARG A 66 12.52 -6.65 -5.00
CA ARG A 66 13.46 -6.32 -3.92
C ARG A 66 13.93 -4.88 -3.99
N THR A 67 14.35 -4.36 -2.86
CA THR A 67 15.04 -3.07 -2.78
C THR A 67 16.46 -3.19 -3.34
N VAL A 68 16.89 -2.21 -4.12
CA VAL A 68 18.25 -2.21 -4.73
C VAL A 68 19.35 -2.14 -3.67
N ASP A 69 19.09 -1.47 -2.55
CA ASP A 69 20.04 -1.32 -1.45
C ASP A 69 19.89 -2.42 -0.36
N HIS A 70 19.08 -3.45 -0.62
CA HIS A 70 18.80 -4.56 0.30
C HIS A 70 18.20 -4.14 1.64
N SER A 71 17.69 -2.91 1.74
CA SER A 71 16.99 -2.45 2.94
C SER A 71 15.62 -3.14 3.09
N VAL A 72 15.13 -3.18 4.32
CA VAL A 72 13.79 -3.70 4.63
C VAL A 72 12.74 -2.83 3.94
N SER A 73 11.74 -3.48 3.37
CA SER A 73 10.54 -2.84 2.83
C SER A 73 9.30 -3.36 3.53
N VAL A 74 8.32 -2.50 3.72
CA VAL A 74 7.00 -2.85 4.24
C VAL A 74 5.93 -2.48 3.22
N HIS A 75 4.92 -3.32 3.10
CA HIS A 75 3.79 -3.15 2.23
C HIS A 75 2.50 -3.33 3.05
N PHE A 76 1.65 -2.33 3.04
CA PHE A 76 0.31 -2.40 3.65
C PHE A 76 -0.72 -2.01 2.61
N GLU A 77 -1.86 -2.68 2.65
CA GLU A 77 -2.94 -2.45 1.70
C GLU A 77 -4.28 -2.32 2.42
N HIS A 78 -5.05 -1.32 2.02
CA HIS A 78 -6.46 -1.23 2.35
C HIS A 78 -7.29 -0.97 1.10
N ASP A 79 -8.35 -1.73 0.96
CA ASP A 79 -9.43 -1.42 0.04
C ASP A 79 -10.36 -0.40 0.69
N VAL A 80 -10.64 0.67 -0.03
CA VAL A 80 -11.49 1.75 0.46
C VAL A 80 -12.59 2.08 -0.54
N CYS A 81 -13.79 2.32 -0.05
CA CYS A 81 -14.89 2.84 -0.83
C CYS A 81 -15.09 4.34 -0.53
N ILE A 82 -15.04 5.16 -1.57
CA ILE A 82 -15.24 6.60 -1.44
C ILE A 82 -16.73 6.88 -1.26
N GLN A 83 -17.05 7.55 -0.16
CA GLN A 83 -18.39 8.00 0.20
C GLN A 83 -18.45 9.53 0.21
N LYS A 84 -19.62 10.08 0.44
CA LYS A 84 -19.78 11.53 0.63
C LYS A 84 -19.02 12.00 1.88
N ASN A 85 -17.93 12.76 1.65
CA ASN A 85 -17.06 13.32 2.68
C ASN A 85 -16.29 12.32 3.55
N ARG A 86 -16.22 11.05 3.20
CA ARG A 86 -15.45 10.03 3.93
C ARG A 86 -15.00 8.92 2.99
N ALA A 87 -14.15 8.03 3.49
CA ALA A 87 -13.88 6.73 2.87
C ALA A 87 -14.22 5.64 3.89
N ASP A 88 -14.88 4.57 3.44
CA ASP A 88 -15.12 3.37 4.23
C ASP A 88 -14.02 2.36 3.91
N ILE A 89 -13.35 1.82 4.93
CA ILE A 89 -12.36 0.76 4.78
C ILE A 89 -13.12 -0.56 4.63
N LEU A 90 -12.85 -1.30 3.55
CA LEU A 90 -13.51 -2.57 3.24
C LEU A 90 -12.72 -3.78 3.71
N SER A 91 -11.39 -3.66 3.82
CA SER A 91 -10.49 -4.70 4.31
C SER A 91 -10.44 -4.67 5.85
N ASP A 92 -10.81 -5.80 6.48
CA ASP A 92 -10.82 -5.92 7.94
C ASP A 92 -9.51 -6.55 8.44
N TYR A 93 -8.70 -5.80 9.16
CA TYR A 93 -7.46 -6.27 9.77
C TYR A 93 -7.64 -6.83 11.19
N SER A 94 -8.83 -6.74 11.76
CA SER A 94 -9.07 -7.16 13.15
C SER A 94 -8.67 -8.60 13.46
N PRO A 95 -8.81 -9.61 12.55
CA PRO A 95 -8.31 -10.95 12.79
C PRO A 95 -6.77 -11.01 12.88
N ILE A 96 -6.08 -10.23 12.03
CA ILE A 96 -4.61 -10.16 12.01
C ILE A 96 -4.11 -9.51 13.31
N GLU A 97 -4.67 -8.36 13.66
CA GLU A 97 -4.34 -7.65 14.90
C GLU A 97 -4.61 -8.50 16.15
N ALA A 98 -5.68 -9.29 16.14
CA ALA A 98 -5.97 -10.23 17.23
C ALA A 98 -4.93 -11.34 17.31
N ALA A 99 -4.50 -11.89 16.17
CA ALA A 99 -3.44 -12.91 16.13
C ALA A 99 -2.10 -12.36 16.60
N GLU A 100 -1.75 -11.14 16.21
CA GLU A 100 -0.54 -10.44 16.66
C GLU A 100 -0.56 -10.21 18.18
N ARG A 101 -1.64 -9.66 18.72
CA ARG A 101 -1.80 -9.45 20.17
C ARG A 101 -1.69 -10.74 20.99
N ASN A 102 -2.10 -11.86 20.43
CA ASN A 102 -2.04 -13.17 21.07
C ASN A 102 -0.71 -13.91 20.87
N ASN A 103 0.22 -13.32 20.11
CA ASN A 103 1.53 -13.91 19.85
C ASN A 103 2.66 -13.03 20.41
N PRO A 104 3.02 -13.21 21.70
CA PRO A 104 4.06 -12.39 22.34
C PRO A 104 5.44 -12.51 21.68
N ALA A 105 5.67 -13.58 20.89
CA ALA A 105 6.94 -13.77 20.18
C ALA A 105 7.16 -12.74 19.04
N LEU A 106 6.09 -12.10 18.52
CA LEU A 106 6.21 -11.08 17.47
C LEU A 106 6.77 -9.75 17.99
N PHE A 107 6.74 -9.51 19.30
CA PHE A 107 7.15 -8.25 19.89
C PHE A 107 8.44 -8.33 20.72
N THR A 108 9.12 -9.47 20.73
CA THR A 108 10.23 -9.72 21.65
C THR A 108 11.62 -9.48 21.07
N THR A 109 11.75 -8.96 19.85
CA THR A 109 13.09 -8.77 19.28
C THR A 109 13.13 -7.59 18.28
N LEU A 110 13.37 -6.42 18.81
CA LEU A 110 14.05 -5.33 18.11
C LEU A 110 15.11 -4.76 19.02
#